data_2665eb94ad39865db5c2a26974ced30d
#
_entry.id   2665eb94ad39865db5c2a26974ced30d
#
_cell.length_a   1.000
_cell.length_b   1.000
_cell.length_c   1.000
_cell.angle_alpha   90.00
_cell.angle_beta   90.00
_cell.angle_gamma   90.00
#
_symmetry.space_group_name_H-M   'P 1'
#
loop_
_entity.id
_entity.type
_entity.pdbx_description
1 polymer ?
#
loop_
_entity_poly.entity_id
_entity_poly.type
_entity_poly.pdbx_seq_one_letter_code
_entity_poly.pdbx_strand_id
1 'polypeptide(L)'
;MKLRPEWSQRLLRKGVFVQETYELFAAWDDGLSVAQNLKSALSGRHSTAGWEREVSVTLHRRLRHFDRIRPLIALAKGGMSIHDWRDCLRLWIGATEQPFHDFGIGWLFAEHEKGRYQVRTDDVRAFFDKVAGTRGPKAKPFSEYGKIRAARDLLRMATDLGMLAGHGPVKAFASIAMSDDVTMFYAHMIADLEGIPAKMPASRLWRLAYMSPPDVHVALLRLHQFKRLNYEVAGNIVQVGLPFKSALECAERVAA
;
A
#
# COMPACT_ATOMS: atom_id res chain seq x y z
N MET A 1 14.07 -11.85 5.71
CA MET A 1 14.24 -10.69 6.65
C MET A 1 13.00 -9.83 6.56
N LYS A 2 12.32 -9.61 7.69
CA LYS A 2 11.08 -8.80 7.74
C LYS A 2 11.37 -7.37 7.27
N LEU A 3 10.60 -6.87 6.29
CA LEU A 3 10.69 -5.49 5.84
C LEU A 3 10.14 -4.57 6.93
N ARG A 4 10.86 -3.49 7.24
CA ARG A 4 10.42 -2.48 8.19
C ARG A 4 10.06 -1.21 7.44
N PRO A 5 8.94 -0.55 7.79
CA PRO A 5 8.60 0.72 7.16
C PRO A 5 9.69 1.77 7.41
N GLU A 6 10.05 2.50 6.37
CA GLU A 6 11.03 3.58 6.44
C GLU A 6 10.35 4.94 6.38
N TRP A 7 10.90 5.92 7.10
CA TRP A 7 10.38 7.28 7.05
C TRP A 7 10.54 7.90 5.66
N SER A 8 9.42 8.34 5.07
CA SER A 8 9.38 8.98 3.77
C SER A 8 8.72 10.36 3.81
N GLN A 9 9.50 11.38 4.14
CA GLN A 9 9.01 12.76 4.09
C GLN A 9 8.71 13.23 2.66
N ARG A 10 9.40 12.66 1.66
CA ARG A 10 9.18 12.99 0.25
C ARG A 10 7.84 12.44 -0.25
N LEU A 11 7.50 11.22 0.12
CA LEU A 11 6.21 10.62 -0.22
C LEU A 11 5.05 11.45 0.33
N LEU A 12 5.15 11.91 1.57
CA LEU A 12 4.17 12.82 2.17
C LEU A 12 3.95 14.08 1.33
N ARG A 13 5.02 14.71 0.86
CA ARG A 13 4.95 15.99 0.15
C ARG A 13 4.46 15.87 -1.29
N LYS A 14 4.84 14.80 -1.98
CA LYS A 14 4.67 14.68 -3.44
C LYS A 14 3.51 13.78 -3.83
N GLY A 15 3.00 12.97 -2.91
CA GLY A 15 1.90 12.05 -3.15
C GLY A 15 2.33 10.67 -3.62
N VAL A 16 1.33 9.86 -3.94
CA VAL A 16 1.55 8.43 -4.25
C VAL A 16 2.02 8.21 -5.69
N PHE A 17 1.61 9.06 -6.64
CA PHE A 17 1.87 8.87 -8.07
C PHE A 17 1.37 7.50 -8.57
N VAL A 18 0.09 7.20 -8.32
CA VAL A 18 -0.52 5.92 -8.68
C VAL A 18 -0.42 5.68 -10.18
N GLN A 19 -0.88 6.65 -10.99
CA GLN A 19 -0.90 6.56 -12.44
C GLN A 19 0.50 6.40 -13.01
N GLU A 20 1.43 7.28 -12.61
CA GLU A 20 2.80 7.27 -13.10
C GLU A 20 3.55 5.99 -12.71
N THR A 21 3.26 5.43 -11.52
CA THR A 21 3.85 4.17 -11.08
C THR A 21 3.30 3.00 -11.88
N TYR A 22 1.98 2.99 -12.14
CA TYR A 22 1.34 1.95 -12.94
C TYR A 22 1.89 1.94 -14.37
N GLU A 23 1.94 3.10 -15.02
CA GLU A 23 2.44 3.25 -16.39
C GLU A 23 3.92 2.82 -16.52
N LEU A 24 4.76 3.21 -15.55
CA LEU A 24 6.15 2.75 -15.49
C LEU A 24 6.22 1.23 -15.40
N PHE A 25 5.39 0.61 -14.55
CA PHE A 25 5.45 -0.83 -14.32
C PHE A 25 4.83 -1.62 -15.48
N ALA A 26 3.77 -1.12 -16.09
CA ALA A 26 3.17 -1.73 -17.28
C ALA A 26 4.14 -1.72 -18.49
N ALA A 27 4.96 -0.67 -18.61
CA ALA A 27 5.98 -0.53 -19.65
C ALA A 27 7.36 -1.06 -19.26
N TRP A 28 7.48 -1.78 -18.12
CA TRP A 28 8.76 -2.24 -17.59
C TRP A 28 9.45 -3.22 -18.53
N ASP A 29 10.70 -2.93 -18.88
CA ASP A 29 11.59 -3.81 -19.65
C ASP A 29 12.63 -4.43 -18.71
N ASP A 30 12.58 -5.76 -18.57
CA ASP A 30 13.50 -6.52 -17.72
C ASP A 30 14.93 -6.55 -18.27
N GLY A 31 15.14 -6.22 -19.55
CA GLY A 31 16.45 -6.07 -20.19
C GLY A 31 17.13 -4.74 -19.89
N LEU A 32 16.41 -3.78 -19.31
CA LEU A 32 16.93 -2.45 -18.98
C LEU A 32 17.19 -2.30 -17.48
N SER A 33 18.16 -1.46 -17.14
CA SER A 33 18.36 -1.06 -15.74
C SER A 33 17.19 -0.24 -15.20
N VAL A 34 17.05 -0.16 -13.86
CA VAL A 34 16.04 0.69 -13.20
C VAL A 34 16.10 2.14 -13.70
N ALA A 35 17.31 2.69 -13.86
CA ALA A 35 17.49 4.07 -14.33
C ALA A 35 17.04 4.27 -15.79
N GLN A 36 17.26 3.28 -16.65
CA GLN A 36 16.82 3.31 -18.04
C GLN A 36 15.30 3.18 -18.16
N ASN A 37 14.69 2.27 -17.40
CA ASN A 37 13.23 2.15 -17.31
C ASN A 37 12.58 3.46 -16.86
N LEU A 38 13.09 4.08 -15.79
CA LEU A 38 12.60 5.37 -15.29
C LEU A 38 12.73 6.47 -16.36
N LYS A 39 13.88 6.54 -17.03
CA LYS A 39 14.10 7.54 -18.08
C LYS A 39 13.13 7.33 -19.26
N SER A 40 12.98 6.11 -19.74
CA SER A 40 12.09 5.77 -20.85
C SER A 40 10.62 6.08 -20.54
N ALA A 41 10.15 5.72 -19.32
CA ALA A 41 8.76 5.91 -18.94
C ALA A 41 8.38 7.37 -18.66
N LEU A 42 9.32 8.22 -18.25
CA LEU A 42 9.02 9.59 -17.80
C LEU A 42 9.37 10.66 -18.84
N SER A 43 10.24 10.35 -19.80
CA SER A 43 10.75 11.34 -20.78
C SER A 43 9.62 11.89 -21.63
N GLY A 44 9.45 13.23 -21.58
CA GLY A 44 8.46 13.95 -22.39
C GLY A 44 6.99 13.80 -22.01
N ARG A 45 6.68 13.07 -20.92
CA ARG A 45 5.30 12.85 -20.47
C ARG A 45 4.76 13.92 -19.52
N HIS A 46 5.62 14.74 -18.96
CA HIS A 46 5.24 15.73 -17.96
C HIS A 46 5.37 17.16 -18.47
N SER A 47 4.46 18.03 -18.02
CA SER A 47 4.36 19.42 -18.45
C SER A 47 5.59 20.28 -18.10
N THR A 48 6.42 19.85 -17.14
CA THR A 48 7.63 20.56 -16.73
C THR A 48 8.74 19.59 -16.33
N ALA A 49 10.00 19.95 -16.65
CA ALA A 49 11.19 19.21 -16.23
C ALA A 49 11.31 19.08 -14.70
N GLY A 50 10.79 20.06 -13.94
CA GLY A 50 10.75 20.03 -12.48
C GLY A 50 9.83 18.93 -11.95
N TRP A 51 8.67 18.75 -12.55
CA TRP A 51 7.73 17.70 -12.18
C TRP A 51 8.27 16.31 -12.54
N GLU A 52 8.81 16.14 -13.74
CA GLU A 52 9.46 14.89 -14.18
C GLU A 52 10.55 14.45 -13.20
N ARG A 53 11.41 15.38 -12.78
CA ARG A 53 12.45 15.10 -11.77
C ARG A 53 11.85 14.65 -10.43
N GLU A 54 10.78 15.28 -9.95
CA GLU A 54 10.15 14.91 -8.69
C GLU A 54 9.53 13.52 -8.74
N VAL A 55 8.84 13.18 -9.82
CA VAL A 55 8.27 11.85 -10.06
C VAL A 55 9.41 10.81 -10.12
N SER A 56 10.44 11.05 -10.94
CA SER A 56 11.60 10.16 -11.09
C SER A 56 12.26 9.84 -9.75
N VAL A 57 12.57 10.85 -8.94
CA VAL A 57 13.22 10.63 -7.63
C VAL A 57 12.31 9.87 -6.66
N THR A 58 11.00 10.10 -6.71
CA THR A 58 10.04 9.40 -5.84
C THR A 58 9.91 7.94 -6.25
N LEU A 59 9.79 7.66 -7.55
CA LEU A 59 9.71 6.30 -8.09
C LEU A 59 11.03 5.53 -7.88
N HIS A 60 12.18 6.18 -8.11
CA HIS A 60 13.49 5.56 -7.83
C HIS A 60 13.61 5.11 -6.37
N ARG A 61 13.12 5.91 -5.43
CA ARG A 61 13.11 5.52 -4.01
C ARG A 61 12.21 4.31 -3.76
N ARG A 62 11.06 4.21 -4.41
CA ARG A 62 10.13 3.09 -4.30
C ARG A 62 10.76 1.78 -4.79
N LEU A 63 11.65 1.88 -5.77
CA LEU A 63 12.37 0.75 -6.36
C LEU A 63 13.61 0.30 -5.55
N ARG A 64 13.90 0.88 -4.38
CA ARG A 64 15.03 0.44 -3.52
C ARG A 64 14.94 -1.03 -3.10
N HIS A 65 13.74 -1.54 -2.95
CA HIS A 65 13.49 -2.95 -2.64
C HIS A 65 13.01 -3.67 -3.89
N PHE A 66 13.78 -3.58 -4.97
CA PHE A 66 13.40 -4.02 -6.31
C PHE A 66 12.86 -5.46 -6.32
N ASP A 67 13.57 -6.42 -5.73
CA ASP A 67 13.14 -7.83 -5.70
C ASP A 67 11.78 -8.02 -5.02
N ARG A 68 11.45 -7.17 -4.06
CA ARG A 68 10.20 -7.22 -3.32
C ARG A 68 9.03 -6.51 -4.00
N ILE A 69 9.31 -5.53 -4.87
CA ILE A 69 8.29 -4.79 -5.62
C ILE A 69 7.97 -5.45 -6.98
N ARG A 70 8.80 -6.37 -7.45
CA ARG A 70 8.58 -7.11 -8.71
C ARG A 70 7.17 -7.69 -8.88
N PRO A 71 6.49 -8.20 -7.84
CA PRO A 71 5.10 -8.63 -7.96
C PRO A 71 4.17 -7.54 -8.51
N LEU A 72 4.34 -6.28 -8.10
CA LEU A 72 3.53 -5.17 -8.62
C LEU A 72 3.85 -4.85 -10.08
N ILE A 73 5.10 -5.05 -10.51
CA ILE A 73 5.50 -4.92 -11.91
C ILE A 73 4.82 -6.01 -12.74
N ALA A 74 4.84 -7.27 -12.27
CA ALA A 74 4.19 -8.39 -12.94
C ALA A 74 2.68 -8.16 -13.13
N LEU A 75 1.97 -7.70 -12.09
CA LEU A 75 0.55 -7.37 -12.18
C LEU A 75 0.26 -6.27 -13.22
N ALA A 76 1.06 -5.21 -13.26
CA ALA A 76 0.87 -4.11 -14.20
C ALA A 76 1.17 -4.55 -15.64
N LYS A 77 2.25 -5.30 -15.87
CA LYS A 77 2.61 -5.88 -17.19
C LYS A 77 1.54 -6.84 -17.69
N GLY A 78 0.95 -7.63 -16.80
CA GLY A 78 -0.13 -8.55 -17.13
C GLY A 78 -1.50 -7.88 -17.35
N GLY A 79 -1.59 -6.55 -17.27
CA GLY A 79 -2.80 -5.81 -17.59
C GLY A 79 -3.86 -5.78 -16.49
N MET A 80 -3.49 -6.04 -15.22
CA MET A 80 -4.41 -5.82 -14.11
C MET A 80 -5.00 -4.41 -14.18
N SER A 81 -6.31 -4.27 -13.91
CA SER A 81 -6.94 -2.96 -13.91
C SER A 81 -6.22 -2.00 -12.96
N ILE A 82 -6.10 -0.73 -13.31
CA ILE A 82 -5.45 0.25 -12.43
C ILE A 82 -6.16 0.38 -11.08
N HIS A 83 -7.45 0.09 -11.02
CA HIS A 83 -8.24 0.08 -9.78
C HIS A 83 -7.74 -1.03 -8.85
N ASP A 84 -7.69 -2.27 -9.30
CA ASP A 84 -7.22 -3.43 -8.52
C ASP A 84 -5.72 -3.31 -8.21
N TRP A 85 -4.94 -2.85 -9.19
CA TRP A 85 -3.51 -2.61 -9.02
C TRP A 85 -3.22 -1.52 -7.97
N ARG A 86 -4.01 -0.46 -7.90
CA ARG A 86 -3.93 0.57 -6.85
C ARG A 86 -4.12 -0.04 -5.46
N ASP A 87 -5.01 -1.00 -5.32
CA ASP A 87 -5.22 -1.71 -4.07
C ASP A 87 -3.98 -2.53 -3.68
N CYS A 88 -3.34 -3.19 -4.65
CA CYS A 88 -2.05 -3.86 -4.44
C CYS A 88 -0.93 -2.86 -4.07
N LEU A 89 -0.88 -1.69 -4.73
CA LEU A 89 0.06 -0.62 -4.39
C LEU A 89 -0.18 -0.07 -2.97
N ARG A 90 -1.44 0.04 -2.53
CA ARG A 90 -1.80 0.44 -1.16
C ARG A 90 -1.16 -0.46 -0.12
N LEU A 91 -1.19 -1.78 -0.33
CA LEU A 91 -0.52 -2.74 0.56
C LEU A 91 0.99 -2.46 0.60
N TRP A 92 1.64 -2.30 -0.55
CA TRP A 92 3.06 -2.01 -0.62
C TRP A 92 3.44 -0.72 0.11
N ILE A 93 2.77 0.38 -0.19
CA ILE A 93 3.03 1.69 0.44
C ILE A 93 2.79 1.61 1.95
N GLY A 94 1.68 1.01 2.38
CA GLY A 94 1.37 0.83 3.79
C GLY A 94 2.33 -0.10 4.53
N ALA A 95 2.98 -1.05 3.85
CA ALA A 95 3.96 -1.92 4.45
C ALA A 95 5.37 -1.30 4.53
N THR A 96 5.69 -0.34 3.65
CA THR A 96 7.08 0.13 3.45
C THR A 96 7.33 1.58 3.84
N GLU A 97 6.30 2.43 3.89
CA GLU A 97 6.46 3.87 4.02
C GLU A 97 5.87 4.41 5.32
N GLN A 98 6.70 4.92 6.22
CA GLN A 98 6.25 5.75 7.36
C GLN A 98 6.18 7.22 6.94
N PRO A 99 5.24 8.00 7.48
CA PRO A 99 4.26 7.69 8.54
C PRO A 99 2.94 7.06 8.01
N PHE A 100 2.82 6.78 6.72
CA PHE A 100 1.57 6.23 6.16
C PHE A 100 1.24 4.86 6.75
N HIS A 101 2.25 4.02 7.04
CA HIS A 101 2.09 2.76 7.75
C HIS A 101 1.31 2.94 9.06
N ASP A 102 1.83 3.79 9.96
CA ASP A 102 1.21 4.01 11.28
C ASP A 102 -0.15 4.69 11.17
N PHE A 103 -0.29 5.59 10.19
CA PHE A 103 -1.55 6.26 9.90
C PHE A 103 -2.62 5.30 9.40
N GLY A 104 -2.33 4.51 8.36
CA GLY A 104 -3.30 3.64 7.69
C GLY A 104 -3.75 2.48 8.57
N ILE A 105 -2.79 1.72 9.12
CA ILE A 105 -3.09 0.51 9.91
C ILE A 105 -3.45 0.80 11.37
N GLY A 106 -3.09 1.98 11.88
CA GLY A 106 -3.36 2.39 13.25
C GLY A 106 -4.51 3.38 13.33
N TRP A 107 -4.24 4.64 13.00
CA TRP A 107 -5.17 5.73 13.24
C TRP A 107 -6.41 5.66 12.33
N LEU A 108 -6.22 5.56 11.02
CA LEU A 108 -7.32 5.61 10.06
C LEU A 108 -8.25 4.39 10.20
N PHE A 109 -7.66 3.19 10.36
CA PHE A 109 -8.43 1.98 10.61
C PHE A 109 -9.25 2.09 11.90
N ALA A 110 -8.66 2.59 13.01
CA ALA A 110 -9.37 2.76 14.25
C ALA A 110 -10.55 3.76 14.16
N GLU A 111 -10.42 4.82 13.37
CA GLU A 111 -11.52 5.75 13.12
C GLU A 111 -12.62 5.11 12.26
N HIS A 112 -12.26 4.27 11.29
CA HIS A 112 -13.21 3.48 10.51
C HIS A 112 -13.99 2.48 11.38
N GLU A 113 -13.31 1.73 12.26
CA GLU A 113 -13.96 0.78 13.18
C GLU A 113 -14.95 1.45 14.15
N LYS A 114 -14.71 2.71 14.52
CA LYS A 114 -15.66 3.51 15.32
C LYS A 114 -16.89 3.94 14.53
N GLY A 115 -16.99 3.62 13.24
CA GLY A 115 -18.09 4.04 12.36
C GLY A 115 -18.02 5.52 11.97
N ARG A 116 -16.86 6.14 12.06
CA ARG A 116 -16.70 7.54 11.66
C ARG A 116 -16.93 7.68 10.17
N TYR A 117 -17.81 8.60 9.76
CA TYR A 117 -18.16 8.81 8.36
C TYR A 117 -17.13 9.68 7.61
N GLN A 118 -16.61 10.72 8.27
CA GLN A 118 -15.72 11.71 7.67
C GLN A 118 -14.54 12.04 8.57
N VAL A 119 -13.43 12.44 7.93
CA VAL A 119 -12.21 12.93 8.60
C VAL A 119 -11.76 14.26 7.99
N ARG A 120 -11.14 15.10 8.82
CA ARG A 120 -10.61 16.43 8.45
C ARG A 120 -9.13 16.52 8.83
N THR A 121 -8.46 17.52 8.29
CA THR A 121 -7.05 17.80 8.60
C THR A 121 -6.81 17.95 10.11
N ASP A 122 -7.72 18.64 10.80
CA ASP A 122 -7.59 18.89 12.26
C ASP A 122 -7.69 17.59 13.09
N ASP A 123 -8.47 16.63 12.65
CA ASP A 123 -8.58 15.32 13.30
C ASP A 123 -7.25 14.55 13.31
N VAL A 124 -6.45 14.73 12.25
CA VAL A 124 -5.18 14.03 12.05
C VAL A 124 -4.01 14.73 12.75
N ARG A 125 -4.14 15.98 13.16
CA ARG A 125 -3.03 16.76 13.76
C ARG A 125 -2.43 16.06 14.97
N ALA A 126 -3.26 15.59 15.89
CA ALA A 126 -2.83 14.90 17.10
C ALA A 126 -2.08 13.58 16.85
N PHE A 127 -2.26 12.95 15.68
CA PHE A 127 -1.50 11.79 15.27
C PHE A 127 0.01 12.10 15.20
N PHE A 128 0.38 13.29 14.75
CA PHE A 128 1.78 13.68 14.61
C PHE A 128 2.52 13.91 15.93
N ASP A 129 1.83 14.13 17.03
CA ASP A 129 2.43 14.21 18.36
C ASP A 129 2.96 12.83 18.80
N LYS A 130 2.23 11.75 18.42
CA LYS A 130 2.59 10.37 18.73
C LYS A 130 3.67 9.83 17.78
N VAL A 131 3.69 10.29 16.54
CA VAL A 131 4.59 9.78 15.48
C VAL A 131 5.96 10.47 15.49
N ALA A 132 6.11 11.59 16.19
CA ALA A 132 7.39 12.33 16.23
C ALA A 132 8.58 11.44 16.65
N GLY A 133 8.38 10.48 17.56
CA GLY A 133 9.40 9.54 18.01
C GLY A 133 9.85 8.52 16.96
N THR A 134 9.03 8.23 15.95
CA THR A 134 9.37 7.24 14.90
C THR A 134 10.34 7.78 13.86
N ARG A 135 10.56 9.11 13.83
CA ARG A 135 11.51 9.77 12.93
C ARG A 135 12.97 9.59 13.34
N GLY A 136 13.20 9.01 14.51
CA GLY A 136 14.51 8.81 15.10
C GLY A 136 14.82 9.79 16.24
N PRO A 137 15.82 9.47 17.09
CA PRO A 137 16.08 10.18 18.35
C PRO A 137 16.52 11.64 18.19
N LYS A 138 17.01 12.03 17.01
CA LYS A 138 17.45 13.40 16.70
C LYS A 138 16.40 14.23 15.95
N ALA A 139 15.24 13.67 15.66
CA ALA A 139 14.22 14.36 14.90
C ALA A 139 13.50 15.42 15.75
N LYS A 140 13.51 16.67 15.29
CA LYS A 140 12.76 17.74 15.94
C LYS A 140 11.24 17.48 15.83
N PRO A 141 10.45 17.82 16.86
CA PRO A 141 8.98 17.78 16.76
C PRO A 141 8.48 18.58 15.54
N PHE A 142 7.33 18.19 15.02
CA PHE A 142 6.69 19.00 13.99
C PHE A 142 6.23 20.34 14.59
N SER A 143 6.45 21.44 13.85
CA SER A 143 5.76 22.70 14.14
C SER A 143 4.27 22.56 13.87
N GLU A 144 3.41 23.41 14.43
CA GLU A 144 1.96 23.36 14.17
C GLU A 144 1.64 23.46 12.68
N TYR A 145 2.30 24.36 11.96
CA TYR A 145 2.19 24.42 10.50
C TYR A 145 2.63 23.12 9.82
N GLY A 146 3.70 22.51 10.31
CA GLY A 146 4.22 21.23 9.83
C GLY A 146 3.22 20.08 10.03
N LYS A 147 2.52 20.04 11.18
CA LYS A 147 1.47 19.05 11.47
C LYS A 147 0.28 19.19 10.51
N ILE A 148 -0.22 20.44 10.31
CA ILE A 148 -1.31 20.73 9.38
C ILE A 148 -0.97 20.26 7.97
N ARG A 149 0.24 20.60 7.50
CA ARG A 149 0.69 20.20 6.17
C ARG A 149 0.81 18.68 6.03
N ALA A 150 1.46 18.03 6.99
CA ALA A 150 1.64 16.58 6.99
C ALA A 150 0.30 15.82 7.12
N ALA A 151 -0.64 16.32 7.92
CA ALA A 151 -2.00 15.77 8.03
C ALA A 151 -2.74 15.85 6.68
N ARG A 152 -2.67 17.00 6.01
CA ARG A 152 -3.25 17.17 4.67
C ARG A 152 -2.63 16.22 3.64
N ASP A 153 -1.31 16.05 3.71
CA ASP A 153 -0.59 15.15 2.80
C ASP A 153 -0.97 13.67 3.05
N LEU A 154 -1.14 13.22 4.31
CA LEU A 154 -1.63 11.87 4.63
C LEU A 154 -3.06 11.63 4.14
N LEU A 155 -3.97 12.59 4.32
CA LEU A 155 -5.34 12.48 3.82
C LEU A 155 -5.37 12.39 2.30
N ARG A 156 -4.51 13.16 1.60
CA ARG A 156 -4.36 13.05 0.16
C ARG A 156 -3.87 11.66 -0.24
N MET A 157 -2.80 11.15 0.40
CA MET A 157 -2.30 9.81 0.12
C MET A 157 -3.35 8.73 0.32
N ALA A 158 -4.15 8.81 1.40
CA ALA A 158 -5.24 7.88 1.65
C ALA A 158 -6.33 7.97 0.57
N THR A 159 -6.57 9.18 0.03
CA THR A 159 -7.50 9.39 -1.10
C THR A 159 -6.93 8.80 -2.39
N ASP A 160 -5.65 9.07 -2.70
CA ASP A 160 -4.97 8.52 -3.89
C ASP A 160 -4.98 6.98 -3.87
N LEU A 161 -4.83 6.38 -2.68
CA LEU A 161 -4.84 4.92 -2.47
C LEU A 161 -6.26 4.33 -2.27
N GLY A 162 -7.31 5.11 -2.46
CA GLY A 162 -8.70 4.63 -2.40
C GLY A 162 -9.23 4.27 -1.02
N MET A 163 -8.56 4.71 0.06
CA MET A 163 -9.07 4.55 1.44
C MET A 163 -10.06 5.65 1.81
N LEU A 164 -9.90 6.83 1.25
CA LEU A 164 -10.79 7.97 1.43
C LEU A 164 -11.29 8.47 0.07
N ALA A 165 -12.42 9.15 0.08
CA ALA A 165 -13.05 9.77 -1.07
C ALA A 165 -13.36 11.26 -0.82
N GLY A 166 -13.52 12.02 -1.90
CA GLY A 166 -13.93 13.42 -1.86
C GLY A 166 -12.82 14.42 -2.17
N HIS A 167 -13.21 15.62 -2.54
CA HIS A 167 -12.34 16.75 -2.82
C HIS A 167 -12.35 17.74 -1.63
N GLY A 168 -11.27 18.50 -1.47
CA GLY A 168 -11.18 19.51 -0.40
C GLY A 168 -10.72 18.97 0.96
N PRO A 169 -10.94 19.73 2.05
CA PRO A 169 -10.36 19.45 3.37
C PRO A 169 -11.09 18.35 4.15
N VAL A 170 -12.30 18.00 3.75
CA VAL A 170 -13.11 16.94 4.36
C VAL A 170 -13.09 15.73 3.46
N LYS A 171 -12.80 14.56 4.01
CA LYS A 171 -12.75 13.28 3.30
C LYS A 171 -13.74 12.31 3.94
N ALA A 172 -14.50 11.58 3.11
CA ALA A 172 -15.33 10.47 3.55
C ALA A 172 -14.53 9.16 3.48
N PHE A 173 -14.86 8.20 4.33
CA PHE A 173 -14.34 6.84 4.18
C PHE A 173 -14.87 6.22 2.90
N ALA A 174 -13.99 5.62 2.11
CA ALA A 174 -14.37 4.88 0.92
C ALA A 174 -14.78 3.45 1.28
N SER A 175 -15.75 2.90 0.55
CA SER A 175 -15.98 1.46 0.59
C SER A 175 -14.89 0.74 -0.21
N ILE A 176 -14.20 -0.20 0.41
CA ILE A 176 -13.17 -1.00 -0.23
C ILE A 176 -13.73 -2.41 -0.43
N ALA A 177 -13.95 -2.77 -1.69
CA ALA A 177 -14.35 -4.13 -2.09
C ALA A 177 -13.23 -4.71 -2.96
N MET A 178 -12.38 -5.55 -2.35
CA MET A 178 -11.30 -6.23 -3.09
C MET A 178 -11.84 -7.41 -3.89
N SER A 179 -11.38 -7.56 -5.12
CA SER A 179 -11.59 -8.77 -5.91
C SER A 179 -10.89 -9.98 -5.28
N ASP A 180 -11.29 -11.19 -5.68
CA ASP A 180 -10.63 -12.41 -5.21
C ASP A 180 -9.15 -12.44 -5.61
N ASP A 181 -8.80 -11.87 -6.77
CA ASP A 181 -7.42 -11.78 -7.24
C ASP A 181 -6.58 -10.84 -6.38
N VAL A 182 -7.12 -9.68 -6.03
CA VAL A 182 -6.47 -8.73 -5.10
C VAL A 182 -6.32 -9.36 -3.72
N THR A 183 -7.35 -10.08 -3.24
CA THR A 183 -7.30 -10.77 -1.94
C THR A 183 -6.24 -11.87 -1.92
N MET A 184 -6.13 -12.66 -3.00
CA MET A 184 -5.08 -13.67 -3.19
C MET A 184 -3.69 -13.02 -3.19
N PHE A 185 -3.53 -11.94 -3.94
CA PHE A 185 -2.28 -11.19 -3.97
C PHE A 185 -1.91 -10.66 -2.59
N TYR A 186 -2.87 -10.09 -1.84
CA TYR A 186 -2.65 -9.64 -0.45
C TYR A 186 -2.14 -10.77 0.43
N ALA A 187 -2.75 -11.94 0.37
CA ALA A 187 -2.36 -13.10 1.16
C ALA A 187 -0.89 -13.49 0.91
N HIS A 188 -0.48 -13.62 -0.37
CA HIS A 188 0.89 -13.96 -0.72
C HIS A 188 1.88 -12.84 -0.37
N MET A 189 1.52 -11.58 -0.68
CA MET A 189 2.39 -10.45 -0.42
C MET A 189 2.64 -10.23 1.08
N ILE A 190 1.61 -10.38 1.93
CA ILE A 190 1.73 -10.31 3.38
C ILE A 190 2.62 -11.45 3.89
N ALA A 191 2.42 -12.67 3.40
CA ALA A 191 3.26 -13.81 3.76
C ALA A 191 4.74 -13.57 3.43
N ASP A 192 5.04 -13.03 2.25
CA ASP A 192 6.40 -12.69 1.83
C ASP A 192 7.00 -11.54 2.65
N LEU A 193 6.23 -10.49 2.94
CA LEU A 193 6.69 -9.33 3.69
C LEU A 193 6.97 -9.65 5.16
N GLU A 194 6.13 -10.49 5.78
CA GLU A 194 6.28 -10.87 7.19
C GLU A 194 7.14 -12.13 7.38
N GLY A 195 7.31 -12.93 6.34
CA GLY A 195 8.16 -14.15 6.34
C GLY A 195 7.59 -15.33 7.13
N ILE A 196 6.31 -15.27 7.53
CA ILE A 196 5.62 -16.34 8.29
C ILE A 196 4.21 -16.52 7.72
N PRO A 197 4.02 -17.39 6.70
CA PRO A 197 2.72 -17.60 6.05
C PRO A 197 1.58 -17.93 7.01
N ALA A 198 1.83 -18.76 8.03
CA ALA A 198 0.83 -19.15 9.02
C ALA A 198 0.27 -17.96 9.85
N LYS A 199 1.01 -16.85 9.95
CA LYS A 199 0.58 -15.62 10.65
C LYS A 199 -0.11 -14.61 9.74
N MET A 200 -0.11 -14.85 8.44
CA MET A 200 -0.70 -13.95 7.45
C MET A 200 -2.17 -13.58 7.76
N PRO A 201 -3.06 -14.51 8.18
CA PRO A 201 -4.45 -14.15 8.49
C PRO A 201 -4.58 -13.14 9.65
N ALA A 202 -3.64 -13.17 10.60
CA ALA A 202 -3.63 -12.25 11.75
C ALA A 202 -2.81 -10.98 11.50
N SER A 203 -2.33 -10.77 10.29
CA SER A 203 -1.52 -9.59 9.96
C SER A 203 -2.33 -8.30 10.06
N ARG A 204 -1.70 -7.29 10.65
CA ARG A 204 -2.29 -5.95 10.71
C ARG A 204 -2.31 -5.25 9.34
N LEU A 205 -1.61 -5.74 8.34
CA LEU A 205 -1.59 -5.17 7.00
C LEU A 205 -2.95 -5.24 6.29
N TRP A 206 -3.83 -6.18 6.67
CA TRP A 206 -5.20 -6.24 6.18
C TRP A 206 -6.03 -4.99 6.51
N ARG A 207 -5.66 -4.27 7.56
CA ARG A 207 -6.28 -2.99 7.95
C ARG A 207 -6.16 -1.90 6.89
N LEU A 208 -5.21 -2.02 5.96
CA LEU A 208 -5.10 -1.13 4.81
C LEU A 208 -6.30 -1.26 3.85
N ALA A 209 -6.99 -2.40 3.89
CA ALA A 209 -8.25 -2.64 3.19
C ALA A 209 -9.47 -2.55 4.12
N TYR A 210 -9.34 -1.94 5.29
CA TYR A 210 -10.37 -1.86 6.34
C TYR A 210 -10.89 -3.20 6.82
N MET A 211 -10.10 -4.27 6.67
CA MET A 211 -10.50 -5.61 7.10
C MET A 211 -10.12 -5.84 8.57
N SER A 212 -11.11 -6.12 9.38
CA SER A 212 -10.97 -6.68 10.71
C SER A 212 -10.60 -8.18 10.65
N PRO A 213 -10.16 -8.83 11.75
CA PRO A 213 -9.90 -10.27 11.74
C PRO A 213 -11.09 -11.12 11.27
N PRO A 214 -12.36 -10.85 11.65
CA PRO A 214 -13.52 -11.53 11.09
C PRO A 214 -13.66 -11.37 9.57
N ASP A 215 -13.41 -10.15 9.03
CA ASP A 215 -13.50 -9.90 7.59
C ASP A 215 -12.45 -10.70 6.82
N VAL A 216 -11.22 -10.76 7.34
CA VAL A 216 -10.14 -11.58 6.78
C VAL A 216 -10.53 -13.06 6.78
N HIS A 217 -11.11 -13.54 7.89
CA HIS A 217 -11.59 -14.91 7.98
C HIS A 217 -12.63 -15.23 6.90
N VAL A 218 -13.63 -14.37 6.73
CA VAL A 218 -14.67 -14.55 5.68
C VAL A 218 -14.05 -14.54 4.28
N ALA A 219 -13.13 -13.62 4.01
CA ALA A 219 -12.48 -13.53 2.70
C ALA A 219 -11.63 -14.77 2.38
N LEU A 220 -10.87 -15.28 3.36
CA LEU A 220 -10.06 -16.49 3.17
C LEU A 220 -10.92 -17.75 3.05
N LEU A 221 -12.03 -17.86 3.80
CA LEU A 221 -13.00 -18.95 3.63
C LEU A 221 -13.62 -18.94 2.24
N ARG A 222 -13.97 -17.76 1.72
CA ARG A 222 -14.47 -17.62 0.36
C ARG A 222 -13.45 -18.14 -0.67
N LEU A 223 -12.18 -17.75 -0.57
CA LEU A 223 -11.13 -18.25 -1.45
C LEU A 223 -10.95 -19.78 -1.33
N HIS A 224 -11.06 -20.32 -0.12
CA HIS A 224 -11.03 -21.77 0.10
C HIS A 224 -12.19 -22.49 -0.58
N GLN A 225 -13.43 -21.98 -0.46
CA GLN A 225 -14.62 -22.53 -1.11
C GLN A 225 -14.47 -22.57 -2.64
N PHE A 226 -13.83 -21.56 -3.22
CA PHE A 226 -13.50 -21.51 -4.65
C PHE A 226 -12.22 -22.26 -5.03
N LYS A 227 -11.63 -23.03 -4.09
CA LYS A 227 -10.41 -23.84 -4.29
C LYS A 227 -9.20 -23.02 -4.73
N ARG A 228 -9.15 -21.73 -4.36
CA ARG A 228 -8.06 -20.84 -4.71
C ARG A 228 -6.89 -20.90 -3.72
N LEU A 229 -7.16 -21.29 -2.48
CA LEU A 229 -6.17 -21.58 -1.43
C LEU A 229 -6.76 -22.62 -0.45
N ASN A 230 -5.95 -23.16 0.45
CA ASN A 230 -6.41 -23.94 1.59
C ASN A 230 -6.48 -23.07 2.83
N TYR A 231 -7.64 -23.04 3.48
CA TYR A 231 -7.84 -22.31 4.73
C TYR A 231 -8.75 -23.13 5.65
N GLU A 232 -8.19 -23.59 6.75
CA GLU A 232 -8.89 -24.44 7.71
C GLU A 232 -8.75 -23.86 9.11
N VAL A 233 -9.85 -23.86 9.87
CA VAL A 233 -9.90 -23.36 11.23
C VAL A 233 -10.56 -24.42 12.11
N ALA A 234 -9.81 -24.90 13.10
CA ALA A 234 -10.26 -25.85 14.11
C ALA A 234 -9.99 -25.29 15.50
N GLY A 235 -10.99 -24.70 16.12
CA GLY A 235 -10.82 -23.98 17.39
C GLY A 235 -9.85 -22.81 17.23
N ASN A 236 -8.74 -22.85 17.96
CA ASN A 236 -7.69 -21.81 17.90
C ASN A 236 -6.58 -22.11 16.86
N ILE A 237 -6.69 -23.21 16.14
CA ILE A 237 -5.69 -23.61 15.14
C ILE A 237 -6.15 -23.10 13.79
N VAL A 238 -5.31 -22.30 13.15
CA VAL A 238 -5.51 -21.79 11.79
C VAL A 238 -4.43 -22.38 10.90
N GLN A 239 -4.83 -23.09 9.85
CA GLN A 239 -3.94 -23.62 8.83
C GLN A 239 -4.20 -22.92 7.50
N VAL A 240 -3.12 -22.42 6.88
CA VAL A 240 -3.17 -21.76 5.57
C VAL A 240 -2.20 -22.44 4.63
N GLY A 241 -2.71 -22.89 3.48
CA GLY A 241 -1.91 -23.35 2.35
C GLY A 241 -2.05 -22.40 1.18
N LEU A 242 -1.00 -21.64 0.91
CA LEU A 242 -0.94 -20.76 -0.26
C LEU A 242 -0.55 -21.58 -1.50
N PRO A 243 -1.25 -21.43 -2.66
CA PRO A 243 -1.00 -22.26 -3.84
C PRO A 243 0.31 -21.92 -4.56
N PHE A 244 0.85 -20.71 -4.36
CA PHE A 244 2.08 -20.24 -4.99
C PHE A 244 3.18 -20.03 -3.95
N LYS A 245 4.43 -20.21 -4.39
CA LYS A 245 5.61 -20.11 -3.50
C LYS A 245 5.92 -18.67 -3.07
N SER A 246 5.44 -17.68 -3.84
CA SER A 246 5.73 -16.26 -3.59
C SER A 246 4.64 -15.35 -4.15
N ALA A 247 4.65 -14.09 -3.73
CA ALA A 247 3.80 -13.06 -4.30
C ALA A 247 4.10 -12.80 -5.79
N LEU A 248 5.35 -13.01 -6.23
CA LEU A 248 5.71 -12.88 -7.64
C LEU A 248 5.04 -13.96 -8.49
N GLU A 249 5.13 -15.21 -8.08
CA GLU A 249 4.47 -16.32 -8.78
C GLU A 249 2.95 -16.14 -8.80
N CYS A 250 2.37 -15.69 -7.68
CA CYS A 250 0.95 -15.33 -7.61
C CYS A 250 0.60 -14.21 -8.61
N ALA A 251 1.40 -13.15 -8.67
CA ALA A 251 1.16 -12.03 -9.58
C ALA A 251 1.21 -12.45 -11.06
N GLU A 252 2.16 -13.29 -11.43
CA GLU A 252 2.30 -13.83 -12.80
C GLU A 252 1.10 -14.70 -13.19
N ARG A 253 0.48 -15.41 -12.24
CA ARG A 253 -0.70 -16.25 -12.49
C ARG A 253 -2.01 -15.48 -12.50
N VAL A 254 -2.14 -14.46 -11.68
CA VAL A 254 -3.32 -13.57 -11.65
C VAL A 254 -3.38 -12.70 -12.91
N ALA A 255 -2.22 -12.37 -13.47
CA ALA A 255 -2.10 -11.54 -14.65
C ALA A 255 -2.17 -12.31 -15.99
N ALA A 256 -2.21 -13.65 -15.96
CA ALA A 256 -2.33 -14.54 -17.14
C ALA A 256 -3.76 -14.88 -17.47
#